data_92d43cf95d14e9c2b86435d0abd78760
#
_entry.id   92d43cf95d14e9c2b86435d0abd78760
#
_cell.length_a   1.000
_cell.length_b   1.000
_cell.length_c   1.000
_cell.angle_alpha   90.00
_cell.angle_beta   90.00
_cell.angle_gamma   90.00
#
_symmetry.space_group_name_H-M   'P 1'
#
loop_
_entity.id
_entity.type
_entity.pdbx_description
1 polymer ?
#
loop_
_entity_poly.entity_id
_entity_poly.type
_entity_poly.pdbx_seq_one_letter_code
_entity_poly.pdbx_strand_id
1 'polypeptide(L)'
;TGPVTVPLVLSLGIGIANAAGKGNSSLSGFGVVTMASLFPILAVLVLAIFVSLTISPEEIIAAAKMSAVTIQNEPSIWEKTPLVEIVLGVRAILPLVLFLMAVLFLVLKSSLPNRMITIYGLALSIIGMCIFNIGLTYGLGAIGAQTGSVLPAAFMELPISQFSPIYPELVGLAIVIGFAFLLGFGATLAEPALNALGITVQNLTNGAFKKEMLMYSVASGVAIGIALGISKLVLGFDLIMVLLPLYGVGILLTIISSEEFVNVAWDSAGVTTGPVTVPLVLAM
;
A
#
# COMPACT_ATOMS: atom_id res chain seq x y z
N THR A 1 -5.05 0.98 2.73
CA THR A 1 -5.28 0.10 1.56
C THR A 1 -4.59 -1.23 1.78
N GLY A 2 -5.24 -2.35 1.52
CA GLY A 2 -4.67 -3.67 1.76
C GLY A 2 -5.46 -4.77 1.05
N PRO A 3 -5.02 -6.04 1.18
CA PRO A 3 -5.59 -7.17 0.44
C PRO A 3 -7.07 -7.44 0.76
N VAL A 4 -7.58 -6.94 1.86
CA VAL A 4 -9.00 -7.08 2.26
C VAL A 4 -9.82 -5.85 1.88
N THR A 5 -9.27 -4.66 2.13
CA THR A 5 -9.99 -3.38 1.95
C THR A 5 -10.27 -3.07 0.47
N VAL A 6 -9.30 -3.34 -0.40
CA VAL A 6 -9.40 -3.01 -1.83
C VAL A 6 -10.52 -3.80 -2.53
N PRO A 7 -10.57 -5.14 -2.47
CA PRO A 7 -11.66 -5.90 -3.07
C PRO A 7 -13.04 -5.49 -2.54
N LEU A 8 -13.12 -5.12 -1.25
CA LEU A 8 -14.36 -4.66 -0.65
C LEU A 8 -14.81 -3.32 -1.23
N VAL A 9 -13.93 -2.33 -1.26
CA VAL A 9 -14.22 -0.98 -1.78
C VAL A 9 -14.60 -1.05 -3.26
N LEU A 10 -13.88 -1.85 -4.06
CA LEU A 10 -14.22 -2.10 -5.47
C LEU A 10 -15.62 -2.73 -5.61
N SER A 11 -15.92 -3.75 -4.82
CA SER A 11 -17.24 -4.41 -4.87
C SER A 11 -18.37 -3.46 -4.50
N LEU A 12 -18.16 -2.58 -3.52
CA LEU A 12 -19.12 -1.53 -3.15
C LEU A 12 -19.28 -0.51 -4.26
N GLY A 13 -18.17 -0.02 -4.86
CA GLY A 13 -18.19 0.94 -5.95
C GLY A 13 -18.97 0.41 -7.16
N ILE A 14 -18.67 -0.81 -7.59
CA ILE A 14 -19.37 -1.49 -8.70
C ILE A 14 -20.84 -1.71 -8.36
N GLY A 15 -21.14 -2.13 -7.13
CA GLY A 15 -22.52 -2.33 -6.65
C GLY A 15 -23.33 -1.03 -6.67
N ILE A 16 -22.77 0.08 -6.21
CA ILE A 16 -23.42 1.40 -6.22
C ILE A 16 -23.63 1.89 -7.65
N ALA A 17 -22.63 1.76 -8.53
CA ALA A 17 -22.73 2.18 -9.93
C ALA A 17 -23.85 1.42 -10.66
N ASN A 18 -23.94 0.11 -10.45
CA ASN A 18 -25.01 -0.73 -11.02
C ASN A 18 -26.39 -0.34 -10.47
N ALA A 19 -26.50 -0.11 -9.15
CA ALA A 19 -27.76 0.27 -8.52
C ALA A 19 -28.25 1.68 -8.95
N ALA A 20 -27.31 2.61 -9.20
CA ALA A 20 -27.62 3.97 -9.63
C ALA A 20 -28.06 4.07 -11.12
N GLY A 21 -28.01 2.96 -11.87
CA GLY A 21 -28.39 2.91 -13.28
C GLY A 21 -27.53 3.77 -14.21
N LYS A 22 -26.40 4.28 -13.74
CA LYS A 22 -25.45 5.11 -14.49
C LYS A 22 -24.31 4.30 -15.12
N GLY A 23 -24.36 2.99 -15.00
CA GLY A 23 -23.34 2.08 -15.51
C GLY A 23 -23.45 1.87 -17.02
N ASN A 24 -23.14 2.89 -17.82
CA ASN A 24 -23.07 2.74 -19.28
C ASN A 24 -21.78 2.04 -19.74
N SER A 25 -20.83 1.83 -18.86
CA SER A 25 -19.59 1.11 -19.13
C SER A 25 -19.33 -0.01 -18.13
N SER A 26 -18.61 -1.02 -18.57
CA SER A 26 -18.22 -2.16 -17.74
C SER A 26 -17.30 -1.78 -16.58
N LEU A 27 -16.65 -0.62 -16.66
CA LEU A 27 -15.71 -0.11 -15.64
C LEU A 27 -16.33 0.97 -14.75
N SER A 28 -17.64 1.18 -14.80
CA SER A 28 -18.36 2.06 -13.88
C SER A 28 -18.19 1.56 -12.43
N GLY A 29 -17.83 2.48 -11.53
CA GLY A 29 -17.56 2.15 -10.11
C GLY A 29 -16.08 2.11 -9.73
N PHE A 30 -15.17 2.24 -10.68
CA PHE A 30 -13.76 2.54 -10.43
C PHE A 30 -13.58 4.02 -10.05
N GLY A 31 -12.45 4.35 -9.41
CA GLY A 31 -12.17 5.66 -8.81
C GLY A 31 -12.56 5.73 -7.32
N VAL A 32 -13.36 4.78 -6.83
CA VAL A 32 -13.80 4.75 -5.42
C VAL A 32 -12.64 4.40 -4.47
N VAL A 33 -11.68 3.57 -4.89
CA VAL A 33 -10.49 3.24 -4.08
C VAL A 33 -9.62 4.48 -3.91
N THR A 34 -9.45 5.25 -4.97
CA THR A 34 -8.71 6.53 -4.95
C THR A 34 -9.36 7.52 -3.97
N MET A 35 -10.68 7.69 -4.05
CA MET A 35 -11.41 8.57 -3.14
C MET A 35 -11.32 8.08 -1.69
N ALA A 36 -11.47 6.77 -1.45
CA ALA A 36 -11.31 6.17 -0.12
C ALA A 36 -9.90 6.36 0.46
N SER A 37 -8.89 6.46 -0.39
CA SER A 37 -7.50 6.74 0.02
C SER A 37 -7.23 8.25 0.22
N LEU A 38 -7.86 9.10 -0.59
CA LEU A 38 -7.66 10.56 -0.55
C LEU A 38 -8.25 11.20 0.71
N PHE A 39 -9.46 10.81 1.13
CA PHE A 39 -10.12 11.41 2.28
C PHE A 39 -9.32 11.28 3.59
N PRO A 40 -8.75 10.11 3.97
CA PRO A 40 -7.87 10.00 5.13
C PRO A 40 -6.64 10.90 5.04
N ILE A 41 -6.03 11.05 3.86
CA ILE A 41 -4.87 11.92 3.65
C ILE A 41 -5.27 13.38 3.92
N LEU A 42 -6.38 13.83 3.34
CA LEU A 42 -6.91 15.18 3.59
C LEU A 42 -7.23 15.40 5.07
N ALA A 43 -7.85 14.43 5.73
CA ALA A 43 -8.14 14.50 7.15
C ALA A 43 -6.88 14.64 8.01
N VAL A 44 -5.83 13.89 7.72
CA VAL A 44 -4.54 13.97 8.42
C VAL A 44 -3.87 15.32 8.16
N LEU A 45 -3.92 15.84 6.93
CA LEU A 45 -3.36 17.16 6.61
C LEU A 45 -4.10 18.28 7.36
N VAL A 46 -5.43 18.23 7.39
CA VAL A 46 -6.25 19.20 8.15
C VAL A 46 -5.92 19.11 9.64
N LEU A 47 -5.81 17.88 10.19
CA LEU A 47 -5.41 17.66 11.58
C LEU A 47 -4.01 18.20 11.84
N ALA A 48 -3.05 17.97 10.94
CA ALA A 48 -1.69 18.49 11.07
C ALA A 48 -1.66 20.02 11.10
N ILE A 49 -2.43 20.68 10.23
CA ILE A 49 -2.60 22.14 10.25
C ILE A 49 -3.23 22.60 11.58
N PHE A 50 -4.29 21.93 12.02
CA PHE A 50 -4.95 22.26 13.29
C PHE A 50 -3.97 22.12 14.48
N VAL A 51 -3.23 21.01 14.54
CA VAL A 51 -2.22 20.77 15.59
C VAL A 51 -1.11 21.83 15.54
N SER A 52 -0.60 22.19 14.35
CA SER A 52 0.44 23.20 14.19
C SER A 52 0.01 24.62 14.62
N LEU A 53 -1.29 24.90 14.55
CA LEU A 53 -1.86 26.20 14.96
C LEU A 53 -2.23 26.24 16.46
N THR A 54 -2.48 25.08 17.09
CA THR A 54 -3.01 25.01 18.45
C THR A 54 -1.99 24.53 19.50
N ILE A 55 -0.97 23.78 19.10
CA ILE A 55 0.01 23.14 19.99
C ILE A 55 1.41 23.70 19.69
N SER A 56 2.15 24.05 20.72
CA SER A 56 3.52 24.53 20.54
C SER A 56 4.45 23.39 20.10
N PRO A 57 5.51 23.68 19.29
CA PRO A 57 6.49 22.67 18.90
C PRO A 57 7.15 21.96 20.08
N GLU A 58 7.32 22.67 21.19
CA GLU A 58 7.93 22.14 22.41
C GLU A 58 7.05 21.08 23.09
N GLU A 59 5.73 21.30 23.11
CA GLU A 59 4.77 20.31 23.63
C GLU A 59 4.70 19.07 22.74
N ILE A 60 4.79 19.21 21.43
CA ILE A 60 4.82 18.08 20.48
C ILE A 60 6.08 17.24 20.72
N ILE A 61 7.24 17.90 20.87
CA ILE A 61 8.51 17.22 21.16
C ILE A 61 8.48 16.54 22.54
N ALA A 62 7.89 17.18 23.54
CA ALA A 62 7.75 16.60 24.87
C ALA A 62 6.83 15.36 24.85
N ALA A 63 5.69 15.44 24.16
CA ALA A 63 4.79 14.31 24.00
C ALA A 63 5.44 13.14 23.23
N ALA A 64 6.21 13.43 22.17
CA ALA A 64 6.95 12.41 21.44
C ALA A 64 8.01 11.72 22.29
N LYS A 65 8.75 12.47 23.13
CA LYS A 65 9.72 11.91 24.08
C LYS A 65 9.05 11.05 25.15
N MET A 66 7.91 11.47 25.69
CA MET A 66 7.13 10.67 26.66
C MET A 66 6.64 9.37 26.03
N SER A 67 6.15 9.41 24.80
CA SER A 67 5.71 8.22 24.06
C SER A 67 6.89 7.25 23.81
N ALA A 68 8.07 7.77 23.48
CA ALA A 68 9.27 6.96 23.29
C ALA A 68 9.75 6.27 24.59
N VAL A 69 9.58 6.93 25.75
CA VAL A 69 9.91 6.34 27.06
C VAL A 69 8.89 5.26 27.46
N THR A 70 7.62 5.44 27.08
CA THR A 70 6.57 4.45 27.39
C THR A 70 6.76 3.14 26.60
N ILE A 71 7.42 3.19 25.43
CA ILE A 71 7.76 2.01 24.62
C ILE A 71 8.85 1.13 25.28
N GLN A 72 9.54 1.61 26.31
CA GLN A 72 10.56 0.83 27.06
C GLN A 72 9.97 -0.18 28.08
N ASN A 73 8.66 -0.20 28.28
CA ASN A 73 8.04 -1.28 29.04
C ASN A 73 8.13 -2.59 28.24
N GLU A 74 8.52 -3.69 28.90
CA GLU A 74 8.58 -4.99 28.23
C GLU A 74 7.27 -5.28 27.52
N PRO A 75 7.29 -5.56 26.18
CA PRO A 75 6.08 -5.80 25.42
C PRO A 75 5.36 -7.02 25.98
N SER A 76 4.05 -6.93 26.11
CA SER A 76 3.21 -8.05 26.56
C SER A 76 3.38 -9.25 25.60
N ILE A 77 3.00 -10.45 26.05
CA ILE A 77 3.10 -11.66 25.20
C ILE A 77 2.35 -11.48 23.89
N TRP A 78 1.25 -10.72 23.88
CA TRP A 78 0.43 -10.42 22.70
C TRP A 78 1.05 -9.38 21.75
N GLU A 79 2.07 -8.67 22.18
CA GLU A 79 2.83 -7.69 21.41
C GLU A 79 4.14 -8.27 20.87
N LYS A 80 4.47 -9.52 21.25
CA LYS A 80 5.64 -10.24 20.73
C LYS A 80 5.28 -11.03 19.47
N THR A 81 6.16 -10.99 18.49
CA THR A 81 6.06 -11.85 17.30
C THR A 81 6.20 -13.33 17.68
N PRO A 82 5.42 -14.27 17.12
CA PRO A 82 4.44 -14.13 16.03
C PRO A 82 3.01 -13.78 16.48
N LEU A 83 2.73 -13.65 17.77
CA LEU A 83 1.35 -13.46 18.27
C LEU A 83 0.77 -12.11 17.86
N VAL A 84 1.57 -11.05 17.83
CA VAL A 84 1.14 -9.72 17.36
C VAL A 84 0.63 -9.78 15.93
N GLU A 85 1.28 -10.55 15.04
CA GLU A 85 0.88 -10.68 13.64
C GLU A 85 -0.47 -11.39 13.48
N ILE A 86 -0.73 -12.37 14.33
CA ILE A 86 -2.02 -13.06 14.39
C ILE A 86 -3.11 -12.11 14.88
N VAL A 87 -2.84 -11.37 15.95
CA VAL A 87 -3.78 -10.36 16.50
C VAL A 87 -4.10 -9.30 15.46
N LEU A 88 -3.09 -8.78 14.76
CA LEU A 88 -3.26 -7.81 13.70
C LEU A 88 -4.07 -8.37 12.52
N GLY A 89 -3.85 -9.62 12.13
CA GLY A 89 -4.63 -10.31 11.10
C GLY A 89 -6.11 -10.44 11.45
N VAL A 90 -6.41 -10.87 12.67
CA VAL A 90 -7.79 -10.96 13.17
C VAL A 90 -8.43 -9.57 13.29
N ARG A 91 -7.69 -8.60 13.85
CA ARG A 91 -8.15 -7.21 14.02
C ARG A 91 -8.45 -6.52 12.68
N ALA A 92 -7.75 -6.88 11.62
CA ALA A 92 -8.00 -6.31 10.29
C ALA A 92 -9.34 -6.78 9.69
N ILE A 93 -9.75 -8.02 9.93
CA ILE A 93 -10.93 -8.63 9.29
C ILE A 93 -12.16 -8.57 10.18
N LEU A 94 -12.01 -8.83 11.48
CA LEU A 94 -13.15 -9.03 12.39
C LEU A 94 -14.11 -7.83 12.47
N PRO A 95 -13.64 -6.56 12.65
CA PRO A 95 -14.54 -5.41 12.71
C PRO A 95 -15.33 -5.21 11.41
N LEU A 96 -14.69 -5.45 10.27
CA LEU A 96 -15.31 -5.35 8.97
C LEU A 96 -16.41 -6.38 8.78
N VAL A 97 -16.15 -7.62 9.15
CA VAL A 97 -17.14 -8.71 9.10
C VAL A 97 -18.31 -8.42 10.00
N LEU A 98 -18.05 -7.98 11.23
CA LEU A 98 -19.11 -7.62 12.17
C LEU A 98 -19.98 -6.48 11.62
N PHE A 99 -19.36 -5.46 11.03
CA PHE A 99 -20.09 -4.36 10.39
C PHE A 99 -20.97 -4.85 9.24
N LEU A 100 -20.41 -5.65 8.31
CA LEU A 100 -21.15 -6.18 7.17
C LEU A 100 -22.29 -7.12 7.62
N MET A 101 -22.06 -7.94 8.64
CA MET A 101 -23.10 -8.77 9.24
C MET A 101 -24.20 -7.92 9.89
N ALA A 102 -23.84 -6.85 10.59
CA ALA A 102 -24.79 -5.92 11.16
C ALA A 102 -25.65 -5.27 10.06
N VAL A 103 -25.05 -4.80 8.98
CA VAL A 103 -25.78 -4.24 7.84
C VAL A 103 -26.70 -5.30 7.22
N LEU A 104 -26.22 -6.52 7.00
CA LEU A 104 -27.00 -7.59 6.41
C LEU A 104 -28.24 -7.94 7.25
N PHE A 105 -28.06 -8.11 8.56
CA PHE A 105 -29.15 -8.58 9.43
C PHE A 105 -30.06 -7.45 9.93
N LEU A 106 -29.50 -6.27 10.25
CA LEU A 106 -30.27 -5.17 10.85
C LEU A 106 -30.89 -4.26 9.79
N VAL A 107 -30.14 -3.94 8.72
CA VAL A 107 -30.61 -3.00 7.68
C VAL A 107 -31.32 -3.75 6.56
N LEU A 108 -30.66 -4.72 5.96
CA LEU A 108 -31.22 -5.48 4.82
C LEU A 108 -32.19 -6.58 5.25
N LYS A 109 -32.20 -6.96 6.53
CA LYS A 109 -33.05 -8.04 7.10
C LYS A 109 -32.99 -9.33 6.27
N SER A 110 -31.84 -9.60 5.67
CA SER A 110 -31.60 -10.75 4.79
C SER A 110 -30.83 -11.84 5.52
N SER A 111 -31.06 -13.08 5.10
CA SER A 111 -30.27 -14.23 5.58
C SER A 111 -29.01 -14.40 4.73
N LEU A 112 -27.98 -14.98 5.32
CA LEU A 112 -26.75 -15.35 4.62
C LEU A 112 -27.05 -16.37 3.51
N PRO A 113 -26.78 -16.06 2.25
CA PRO A 113 -26.79 -17.06 1.19
C PRO A 113 -25.65 -18.06 1.44
N ASN A 114 -25.92 -19.36 1.31
CA ASN A 114 -24.92 -20.43 1.45
C ASN A 114 -24.04 -20.31 2.71
N ARG A 115 -24.65 -20.31 3.90
CA ARG A 115 -23.99 -20.07 5.20
C ARG A 115 -22.66 -20.81 5.37
N MET A 116 -22.60 -22.09 4.99
CA MET A 116 -21.38 -22.91 5.12
C MET A 116 -20.23 -22.36 4.26
N ILE A 117 -20.51 -21.99 3.01
CA ILE A 117 -19.50 -21.44 2.11
C ILE A 117 -19.00 -20.10 2.63
N THR A 118 -19.91 -19.25 3.14
CA THR A 118 -19.54 -17.93 3.69
C THR A 118 -18.68 -18.07 4.94
N ILE A 119 -19.03 -18.97 5.87
CA ILE A 119 -18.25 -19.21 7.10
C ILE A 119 -16.87 -19.79 6.74
N TYR A 120 -16.82 -20.76 5.82
CA TYR A 120 -15.57 -21.36 5.37
C TYR A 120 -14.66 -20.32 4.71
N GLY A 121 -15.20 -19.50 3.79
CA GLY A 121 -14.45 -18.43 3.14
C GLY A 121 -13.92 -17.39 4.13
N LEU A 122 -14.72 -17.05 5.15
CA LEU A 122 -14.32 -16.13 6.20
C LEU A 122 -13.18 -16.70 7.06
N ALA A 123 -13.29 -17.97 7.47
CA ALA A 123 -12.23 -18.65 8.22
C ALA A 123 -10.91 -18.68 7.42
N LEU A 124 -10.97 -19.04 6.13
CA LEU A 124 -9.82 -19.02 5.26
C LEU A 124 -9.22 -17.62 5.09
N SER A 125 -10.05 -16.57 5.01
CA SER A 125 -9.58 -15.18 4.91
C SER A 125 -8.82 -14.74 6.16
N ILE A 126 -9.32 -15.09 7.35
CA ILE A 126 -8.65 -14.79 8.62
C ILE A 126 -7.32 -15.54 8.72
N ILE A 127 -7.31 -16.83 8.44
CA ILE A 127 -6.08 -17.66 8.48
C ILE A 127 -5.07 -17.12 7.45
N GLY A 128 -5.52 -16.84 6.23
CA GLY A 128 -4.68 -16.29 5.18
C GLY A 128 -4.06 -14.95 5.57
N MET A 129 -4.82 -14.06 6.21
CA MET A 129 -4.31 -12.77 6.68
C MET A 129 -3.28 -12.92 7.80
N CYS A 130 -3.47 -13.85 8.72
CA CYS A 130 -2.49 -14.14 9.76
C CYS A 130 -1.18 -14.67 9.18
N ILE A 131 -1.25 -15.65 8.26
CA ILE A 131 -0.06 -16.19 7.57
C ILE A 131 0.64 -15.10 6.75
N PHE A 132 -0.15 -14.26 6.07
CA PHE A 132 0.37 -13.16 5.27
C PHE A 132 1.16 -12.16 6.14
N ASN A 133 0.61 -11.72 7.28
CA ASN A 133 1.31 -10.81 8.19
C ASN A 133 2.61 -11.41 8.73
N ILE A 134 2.59 -12.68 9.12
CA ILE A 134 3.80 -13.40 9.56
C ILE A 134 4.85 -13.39 8.43
N GLY A 135 4.44 -13.68 7.19
CA GLY A 135 5.31 -13.64 6.02
C GLY A 135 5.89 -12.25 5.73
N LEU A 136 5.11 -11.19 5.95
CA LEU A 136 5.59 -9.81 5.82
C LEU A 136 6.69 -9.50 6.84
N THR A 137 6.48 -9.84 8.09
CA THR A 137 7.43 -9.50 9.17
C THR A 137 8.71 -10.33 9.08
N TYR A 138 8.59 -11.64 8.98
CA TYR A 138 9.77 -12.54 8.96
C TYR A 138 10.42 -12.68 7.58
N GLY A 139 9.69 -12.42 6.51
CA GLY A 139 10.21 -12.46 5.14
C GLY A 139 10.63 -11.07 4.66
N LEU A 140 9.68 -10.31 4.16
CA LEU A 140 9.96 -9.03 3.48
C LEU A 140 10.58 -7.99 4.40
N GLY A 141 10.08 -7.85 5.63
CA GLY A 141 10.62 -6.89 6.60
C GLY A 141 12.07 -7.21 6.99
N ALA A 142 12.38 -8.49 7.23
CA ALA A 142 13.72 -8.93 7.57
C ALA A 142 14.70 -8.75 6.39
N ILE A 143 14.28 -9.12 5.17
CA ILE A 143 15.10 -8.92 3.96
C ILE A 143 15.32 -7.44 3.69
N GLY A 144 14.27 -6.61 3.80
CA GLY A 144 14.36 -5.17 3.62
C GLY A 144 15.37 -4.54 4.60
N ALA A 145 15.24 -4.87 5.89
CA ALA A 145 16.14 -4.34 6.92
C ALA A 145 17.61 -4.76 6.71
N GLN A 146 17.85 -6.03 6.36
CA GLN A 146 19.20 -6.52 6.06
C GLN A 146 19.78 -5.84 4.83
N THR A 147 18.99 -5.72 3.77
CA THR A 147 19.42 -5.09 2.52
C THR A 147 19.69 -3.61 2.72
N GLY A 148 18.77 -2.88 3.38
CA GLY A 148 18.89 -1.45 3.64
C GLY A 148 20.12 -1.11 4.49
N SER A 149 20.52 -1.97 5.41
CA SER A 149 21.71 -1.76 6.24
C SER A 149 23.03 -1.95 5.49
N VAL A 150 23.05 -2.78 4.45
CA VAL A 150 24.29 -3.15 3.72
C VAL A 150 24.39 -2.46 2.35
N LEU A 151 23.27 -2.14 1.72
CA LEU A 151 23.21 -1.57 0.38
C LEU A 151 24.06 -0.30 0.19
N PRO A 152 24.12 0.65 1.15
CA PRO A 152 24.97 1.83 1.04
C PRO A 152 26.46 1.52 0.96
N ALA A 153 26.94 0.35 1.43
CA ALA A 153 28.34 -0.07 1.28
C ALA A 153 28.79 -0.17 -0.19
N ALA A 154 27.84 -0.22 -1.14
CA ALA A 154 28.17 -0.27 -2.55
C ALA A 154 28.88 1.01 -3.03
N PHE A 155 28.57 2.18 -2.43
CA PHE A 155 29.09 3.49 -2.90
C PHE A 155 29.65 4.39 -1.80
N MET A 156 29.42 4.08 -0.50
CA MET A 156 29.90 4.89 0.62
C MET A 156 30.59 4.06 1.69
N GLU A 157 31.45 4.68 2.50
CA GLU A 157 32.09 4.04 3.63
C GLU A 157 31.07 3.77 4.76
N LEU A 158 31.01 2.53 5.20
CA LEU A 158 30.18 2.13 6.34
C LEU A 158 31.06 1.61 7.48
N PRO A 159 30.81 2.02 8.74
CA PRO A 159 31.55 1.52 9.90
C PRO A 159 31.42 -0.01 10.10
N ILE A 160 30.34 -0.61 9.56
CA ILE A 160 30.03 -2.03 9.69
C ILE A 160 30.79 -2.89 8.67
N SER A 161 31.31 -2.30 7.57
CA SER A 161 31.99 -3.03 6.51
C SER A 161 33.39 -2.49 6.28
N GLN A 162 34.40 -3.29 6.60
CA GLN A 162 35.83 -2.94 6.37
C GLN A 162 36.20 -2.81 4.87
N PHE A 163 35.33 -3.30 3.98
CA PHE A 163 35.55 -3.29 2.52
C PHE A 163 34.68 -2.26 1.79
N SER A 164 34.07 -1.32 2.51
CA SER A 164 33.29 -0.27 1.88
C SER A 164 34.19 0.96 1.54
N PRO A 165 33.95 1.65 0.40
CA PRO A 165 33.00 1.32 -0.67
C PRO A 165 33.47 0.13 -1.52
N ILE A 166 32.53 -0.74 -1.91
CA ILE A 166 32.85 -1.96 -2.70
C ILE A 166 33.14 -1.59 -4.16
N TYR A 167 32.46 -0.56 -4.67
CA TYR A 167 32.56 -0.09 -6.05
C TYR A 167 32.89 1.40 -6.12
N PRO A 168 33.44 1.88 -7.26
CA PRO A 168 33.49 3.31 -7.51
C PRO A 168 32.12 3.96 -7.37
N GLU A 169 32.05 5.17 -6.84
CA GLU A 169 30.82 5.87 -6.47
C GLU A 169 29.73 5.78 -7.54
N LEU A 170 30.04 6.08 -8.81
CA LEU A 170 29.07 6.04 -9.90
C LEU A 170 28.51 4.63 -10.15
N VAL A 171 29.37 3.62 -10.08
CA VAL A 171 28.95 2.21 -10.29
C VAL A 171 28.14 1.71 -9.12
N GLY A 172 28.56 1.99 -7.89
CA GLY A 172 27.83 1.64 -6.68
C GLY A 172 26.46 2.29 -6.64
N LEU A 173 26.36 3.57 -7.02
CA LEU A 173 25.09 4.28 -7.13
C LEU A 173 24.16 3.65 -8.18
N ALA A 174 24.68 3.31 -9.36
CA ALA A 174 23.90 2.65 -10.41
C ALA A 174 23.38 1.28 -9.96
N ILE A 175 24.16 0.51 -9.18
CA ILE A 175 23.74 -0.76 -8.60
C ILE A 175 22.60 -0.55 -7.60
N VAL A 176 22.70 0.44 -6.71
CA VAL A 176 21.66 0.74 -5.71
C VAL A 176 20.35 1.19 -6.37
N ILE A 177 20.43 2.07 -7.35
CA ILE A 177 19.23 2.53 -8.10
C ILE A 177 18.63 1.37 -8.90
N GLY A 178 19.44 0.55 -9.56
CA GLY A 178 18.99 -0.65 -10.28
C GLY A 178 18.33 -1.66 -9.36
N PHE A 179 18.91 -1.88 -8.18
CA PHE A 179 18.32 -2.75 -7.16
C PHE A 179 16.96 -2.20 -6.68
N ALA A 180 16.88 -0.91 -6.38
CA ALA A 180 15.64 -0.26 -5.97
C ALA A 180 14.53 -0.39 -7.04
N PHE A 181 14.90 -0.26 -8.31
CA PHE A 181 14.00 -0.48 -9.44
C PHE A 181 13.48 -1.92 -9.47
N LEU A 182 14.37 -2.91 -9.43
CA LEU A 182 14.01 -4.33 -9.48
C LEU A 182 13.16 -4.75 -8.27
N LEU A 183 13.49 -4.24 -7.10
CA LEU A 183 12.76 -4.50 -5.87
C LEU A 183 11.36 -3.89 -5.92
N GLY A 184 11.22 -2.66 -6.37
CA GLY A 184 9.92 -2.00 -6.55
C GLY A 184 9.04 -2.73 -7.56
N PHE A 185 9.62 -3.17 -8.67
CA PHE A 185 8.95 -3.96 -9.69
C PHE A 185 8.42 -5.29 -9.11
N GLY A 186 9.30 -6.06 -8.47
CA GLY A 186 8.96 -7.36 -7.89
C GLY A 186 7.94 -7.27 -6.76
N ALA A 187 8.11 -6.31 -5.84
CA ALA A 187 7.17 -6.06 -4.74
C ALA A 187 5.77 -5.71 -5.25
N THR A 188 5.69 -4.88 -6.29
CA THR A 188 4.40 -4.50 -6.89
C THR A 188 3.72 -5.67 -7.57
N LEU A 189 4.45 -6.54 -8.28
CA LEU A 189 3.89 -7.76 -8.86
C LEU A 189 3.39 -8.75 -7.80
N ALA A 190 4.02 -8.76 -6.64
CA ALA A 190 3.63 -9.61 -5.50
C ALA A 190 2.44 -9.03 -4.71
N GLU A 191 1.98 -7.78 -4.99
CA GLU A 191 0.91 -7.12 -4.24
C GLU A 191 -0.45 -7.79 -4.48
N PRO A 192 -1.07 -8.43 -3.45
CA PRO A 192 -2.33 -9.15 -3.62
C PRO A 192 -3.49 -8.25 -4.03
N ALA A 193 -3.48 -7.00 -3.56
CA ALA A 193 -4.53 -6.04 -3.84
C ALA A 193 -4.53 -5.61 -5.31
N LEU A 194 -3.36 -5.40 -5.91
CA LEU A 194 -3.21 -5.11 -7.33
C LEU A 194 -3.64 -6.30 -8.20
N ASN A 195 -3.32 -7.52 -7.74
CA ASN A 195 -3.76 -8.76 -8.39
C ASN A 195 -5.29 -8.86 -8.43
N ALA A 196 -5.97 -8.57 -7.31
CA ALA A 196 -7.43 -8.56 -7.23
C ALA A 196 -8.06 -7.49 -8.15
N LEU A 197 -7.48 -6.29 -8.18
CA LEU A 197 -7.90 -5.22 -9.11
C LEU A 197 -7.75 -5.69 -10.56
N GLY A 198 -6.60 -6.26 -10.94
CA GLY A 198 -6.35 -6.75 -12.29
C GLY A 198 -7.34 -7.82 -12.73
N ILE A 199 -7.65 -8.78 -11.86
CA ILE A 199 -8.67 -9.82 -12.14
C ILE A 199 -10.06 -9.17 -12.32
N THR A 200 -10.40 -8.20 -11.49
CA THR A 200 -11.69 -7.51 -11.57
C THR A 200 -11.83 -6.75 -12.89
N VAL A 201 -10.81 -5.99 -13.31
CA VAL A 201 -10.79 -5.28 -14.59
C VAL A 201 -10.90 -6.25 -15.76
N GLN A 202 -10.13 -7.34 -15.74
CA GLN A 202 -10.19 -8.36 -16.78
C GLN A 202 -11.58 -8.98 -16.92
N ASN A 203 -12.21 -9.32 -15.79
CA ASN A 203 -13.55 -9.93 -15.80
C ASN A 203 -14.62 -8.95 -16.31
N LEU A 204 -14.58 -7.70 -15.87
CA LEU A 204 -15.54 -6.67 -16.28
C LEU A 204 -15.39 -6.26 -17.74
N THR A 205 -14.19 -6.35 -18.30
CA THR A 205 -13.92 -6.07 -19.73
C THR A 205 -14.05 -7.31 -20.61
N ASN A 206 -14.53 -8.44 -20.07
CA ASN A 206 -14.61 -9.72 -20.78
C ASN A 206 -13.28 -10.14 -21.43
N GLY A 207 -12.16 -9.85 -20.75
CA GLY A 207 -10.81 -10.18 -21.22
C GLY A 207 -10.21 -9.19 -22.24
N ALA A 208 -10.92 -8.13 -22.62
CA ALA A 208 -10.37 -7.12 -23.53
C ALA A 208 -9.17 -6.39 -22.94
N PHE A 209 -9.18 -6.17 -21.61
CA PHE A 209 -8.04 -5.65 -20.86
C PHE A 209 -7.45 -6.76 -19.99
N LYS A 210 -6.26 -7.25 -20.34
CA LYS A 210 -5.62 -8.36 -19.66
C LYS A 210 -5.03 -7.91 -18.31
N LYS A 211 -5.21 -8.74 -17.28
CA LYS A 211 -4.65 -8.54 -15.94
C LYS A 211 -3.15 -8.29 -15.97
N GLU A 212 -2.41 -9.10 -16.72
CA GLU A 212 -0.95 -9.01 -16.81
C GLU A 212 -0.50 -7.66 -17.35
N MET A 213 -1.20 -7.10 -18.33
CA MET A 213 -0.91 -5.79 -18.90
C MET A 213 -1.03 -4.70 -17.83
N LEU A 214 -2.10 -4.72 -17.04
CA LEU A 214 -2.28 -3.78 -15.92
C LEU A 214 -1.15 -3.93 -14.90
N MET A 215 -0.88 -5.16 -14.47
CA MET A 215 0.12 -5.43 -13.43
C MET A 215 1.52 -4.98 -13.85
N TYR A 216 1.95 -5.30 -15.06
CA TYR A 216 3.28 -4.89 -15.55
C TYR A 216 3.38 -3.37 -15.76
N SER A 217 2.33 -2.73 -16.23
CA SER A 217 2.31 -1.26 -16.40
C SER A 217 2.45 -0.55 -15.06
N VAL A 218 1.68 -0.98 -14.06
CA VAL A 218 1.73 -0.41 -12.70
C VAL A 218 3.08 -0.71 -12.04
N ALA A 219 3.55 -1.95 -12.14
CA ALA A 219 4.84 -2.36 -11.56
C ALA A 219 6.01 -1.56 -12.14
N SER A 220 6.00 -1.30 -13.45
CA SER A 220 7.01 -0.45 -14.11
C SER A 220 6.98 0.99 -13.61
N GLY A 221 5.79 1.57 -13.46
CA GLY A 221 5.63 2.92 -12.92
C GLY A 221 6.13 3.04 -11.48
N VAL A 222 5.79 2.08 -10.64
CA VAL A 222 6.24 2.03 -9.23
C VAL A 222 7.76 1.82 -9.14
N ALA A 223 8.31 0.93 -9.95
CA ALA A 223 9.75 0.70 -10.02
C ALA A 223 10.53 1.98 -10.35
N ILE A 224 10.07 2.75 -11.35
CA ILE A 224 10.64 4.05 -11.70
C ILE A 224 10.48 5.02 -10.52
N GLY A 225 9.31 5.08 -9.89
CA GLY A 225 9.05 5.95 -8.74
C GLY A 225 9.98 5.67 -7.56
N ILE A 226 10.20 4.39 -7.22
CA ILE A 226 11.11 3.98 -6.13
C ILE A 226 12.57 4.29 -6.50
N ALA A 227 13.00 3.99 -7.72
CA ALA A 227 14.34 4.33 -8.19
C ALA A 227 14.61 5.85 -8.13
N LEU A 228 13.63 6.68 -8.52
CA LEU A 228 13.71 8.14 -8.37
C LEU A 228 13.73 8.57 -6.90
N GLY A 229 12.94 7.93 -6.04
CA GLY A 229 12.94 8.18 -4.61
C GLY A 229 14.28 7.91 -3.94
N ILE A 230 14.92 6.78 -4.25
CA ILE A 230 16.26 6.44 -3.76
C ILE A 230 17.30 7.40 -4.35
N SER A 231 17.20 7.72 -5.64
CA SER A 231 18.09 8.71 -6.27
C SER A 231 18.01 10.07 -5.56
N LYS A 232 16.80 10.50 -5.19
CA LYS A 232 16.57 11.74 -4.43
C LYS A 232 17.26 11.69 -3.06
N LEU A 233 17.16 10.56 -2.35
CA LEU A 233 17.77 10.39 -1.02
C LEU A 233 19.30 10.46 -1.11
N VAL A 234 19.90 9.76 -2.07
CA VAL A 234 21.35 9.66 -2.20
C VAL A 234 21.95 10.95 -2.78
N LEU A 235 21.32 11.54 -3.77
CA LEU A 235 21.82 12.75 -4.46
C LEU A 235 21.36 14.06 -3.80
N GLY A 236 20.50 13.99 -2.78
CA GLY A 236 20.08 15.16 -1.99
C GLY A 236 19.16 16.13 -2.73
N PHE A 237 18.44 15.71 -3.76
CA PHE A 237 17.49 16.57 -4.46
C PHE A 237 16.32 16.99 -3.59
N ASP A 238 15.78 18.18 -3.84
CA ASP A 238 14.53 18.58 -3.21
C ASP A 238 13.37 17.72 -3.70
N LEU A 239 12.54 17.26 -2.76
CA LEU A 239 11.38 16.43 -3.05
C LEU A 239 10.42 17.08 -4.06
N ILE A 240 10.25 18.39 -3.96
CA ILE A 240 9.40 19.19 -4.86
C ILE A 240 9.86 19.08 -6.31
N MET A 241 11.17 19.07 -6.57
CA MET A 241 11.72 18.94 -7.92
C MET A 241 11.36 17.61 -8.59
N VAL A 242 11.15 16.56 -7.81
CA VAL A 242 10.75 15.24 -8.32
C VAL A 242 9.23 15.13 -8.42
N LEU A 243 8.51 15.53 -7.37
CA LEU A 243 7.06 15.37 -7.31
C LEU A 243 6.31 16.26 -8.29
N LEU A 244 6.70 17.52 -8.42
CA LEU A 244 5.97 18.49 -9.21
C LEU A 244 5.90 18.14 -10.70
N PRO A 245 6.99 17.73 -11.37
CA PRO A 245 6.93 17.23 -12.74
C PRO A 245 6.11 15.94 -12.88
N LEU A 246 6.24 14.99 -11.94
CA LEU A 246 5.50 13.74 -12.00
C LEU A 246 3.99 13.96 -11.85
N TYR A 247 3.56 14.82 -10.93
CA TYR A 247 2.16 15.21 -10.81
C TYR A 247 1.68 15.99 -12.03
N GLY A 248 2.50 16.87 -12.60
CA GLY A 248 2.21 17.57 -13.84
C GLY A 248 1.93 16.61 -15.00
N VAL A 249 2.77 15.61 -15.20
CA VAL A 249 2.55 14.53 -16.18
C VAL A 249 1.29 13.73 -15.85
N GLY A 250 1.05 13.37 -14.59
CA GLY A 250 -0.15 12.66 -14.14
C GLY A 250 -1.44 13.44 -14.46
N ILE A 251 -1.48 14.74 -14.20
CA ILE A 251 -2.61 15.61 -14.53
C ILE A 251 -2.80 15.68 -16.05
N LEU A 252 -1.72 15.87 -16.81
CA LEU A 252 -1.79 15.91 -18.27
C LEU A 252 -2.38 14.61 -18.84
N LEU A 253 -1.87 13.47 -18.39
CA LEU A 253 -2.39 12.16 -18.80
C LEU A 253 -3.85 11.97 -18.38
N THR A 254 -4.25 12.46 -17.23
CA THR A 254 -5.65 12.43 -16.78
C THR A 254 -6.58 13.21 -17.71
N ILE A 255 -6.13 14.37 -18.21
CA ILE A 255 -6.93 15.22 -19.09
C ILE A 255 -7.10 14.60 -20.48
N ILE A 256 -6.07 13.94 -21.02
CA ILE A 256 -6.08 13.40 -22.40
C ILE A 256 -6.64 11.96 -22.47
N SER A 257 -6.73 11.25 -21.34
CA SER A 257 -7.22 9.87 -21.31
C SER A 257 -8.73 9.81 -21.09
N SER A 258 -9.35 8.69 -21.46
CA SER A 258 -10.77 8.46 -21.17
C SER A 258 -11.00 8.24 -19.68
N GLU A 259 -12.16 8.66 -19.18
CA GLU A 259 -12.55 8.57 -17.77
C GLU A 259 -12.38 7.15 -17.18
N GLU A 260 -12.72 6.13 -17.94
CA GLU A 260 -12.62 4.74 -17.53
C GLU A 260 -11.18 4.32 -17.22
N PHE A 261 -10.23 4.66 -18.11
CA PHE A 261 -8.82 4.36 -17.91
C PHE A 261 -8.21 5.20 -16.81
N VAL A 262 -8.62 6.46 -16.67
CA VAL A 262 -8.20 7.36 -15.58
C VAL A 262 -8.59 6.75 -14.25
N ASN A 263 -9.83 6.31 -14.07
CA ASN A 263 -10.31 5.73 -12.83
C ASN A 263 -9.55 4.45 -12.45
N VAL A 264 -9.32 3.56 -13.41
CA VAL A 264 -8.52 2.34 -13.19
C VAL A 264 -7.06 2.67 -12.85
N ALA A 265 -6.46 3.66 -13.51
CA ALA A 265 -5.08 4.07 -13.26
C ALA A 265 -4.90 4.65 -11.87
N TRP A 266 -5.75 5.57 -11.45
CA TRP A 266 -5.70 6.16 -10.10
C TRP A 266 -6.01 5.14 -9.00
N ASP A 267 -6.99 4.24 -9.22
CA ASP A 267 -7.27 3.15 -8.29
C ASP A 267 -6.06 2.19 -8.18
N SER A 268 -5.38 1.90 -9.30
CA SER A 268 -4.15 1.11 -9.28
C SER A 268 -3.05 1.76 -8.43
N ALA A 269 -2.89 3.08 -8.52
CA ALA A 269 -1.95 3.83 -7.69
C ALA A 269 -2.31 3.74 -6.19
N GLY A 270 -3.59 3.91 -5.85
CA GLY A 270 -4.08 3.78 -4.48
C GLY A 270 -3.94 2.36 -3.91
N VAL A 271 -4.05 1.34 -4.77
CA VAL A 271 -3.92 -0.08 -4.40
C VAL A 271 -2.47 -0.47 -4.16
N THR A 272 -1.54 0.07 -4.93
CA THR A 272 -0.12 -0.32 -4.90
C THR A 272 0.60 0.14 -3.64
N THR A 273 0.11 1.18 -2.97
CA THR A 273 0.59 1.58 -1.63
C THR A 273 0.06 0.62 -0.56
N GLY A 274 0.47 -0.63 -0.64
CA GLY A 274 -0.05 -1.74 0.15
C GLY A 274 0.93 -2.31 1.17
N PRO A 275 0.53 -3.38 1.85
CA PRO A 275 1.30 -3.99 2.94
C PRO A 275 2.59 -4.69 2.48
N VAL A 276 2.78 -4.95 1.20
CA VAL A 276 4.02 -5.53 0.65
C VAL A 276 5.02 -4.45 0.28
N THR A 277 4.59 -3.51 -0.58
CA THR A 277 5.48 -2.50 -1.17
C THR A 277 5.98 -1.51 -0.13
N VAL A 278 5.10 -1.01 0.75
CA VAL A 278 5.45 0.06 1.72
C VAL A 278 6.47 -0.41 2.76
N PRO A 279 6.30 -1.53 3.49
CA PRO A 279 7.30 -1.97 4.47
C PRO A 279 8.66 -2.27 3.84
N LEU A 280 8.66 -2.84 2.63
CA LEU A 280 9.89 -3.18 1.93
C LEU A 280 10.69 -1.93 1.52
N VAL A 281 9.99 -0.91 1.00
CA VAL A 281 10.62 0.36 0.60
C VAL A 281 11.08 1.18 1.81
N LEU A 282 10.31 1.17 2.91
CA LEU A 282 10.71 1.88 4.13
C LEU A 282 11.88 1.21 4.85
N ALA A 283 12.08 -0.09 4.66
CA ALA A 283 13.19 -0.83 5.25
C ALA A 283 14.50 -0.68 4.48
N MET A 284 14.46 -0.24 3.23
CA MET A 284 15.63 0.14 2.41
C MET A 284 16.21 1.47 2.83
#